data_d9335352894f777f56b970bec3188656
#
_entry.id   d9335352894f777f56b970bec3188656
#
_cell.length_a   1.000
_cell.length_b   1.000
_cell.length_c   1.000
_cell.angle_alpha   90.00
_cell.angle_beta   90.00
_cell.angle_gamma   90.00
#
_symmetry.space_group_name_H-M   'P 1'
#
loop_
_entity.id
_entity.type
_entity.pdbx_description
1 polymer ?
#
loop_
_entity_poly.entity_id
_entity_poly.type
_entity_poly.pdbx_seq_one_letter_code
_entity_poly.pdbx_strand_id
1 'polypeptide(L)'
;MKKNSFLNDILQNTSCPQGFWGRMILRGMNCFHASLAHRGMKQVDWRPEWNVLDIGCGGGANVKRLLKLCPQGKVYGMDLSEESVAFARRHNAGELDRRCFIQQGDVCSLP
;
A
#
# COMPACT_ATOMS: atom_id res chain seq x y z
N MET A 1 11.63 29.49 11.13
CA MET A 1 11.28 28.22 11.78
C MET A 1 9.92 27.71 11.35
N LYS A 2 8.89 28.57 11.28
CA LYS A 2 7.57 28.17 10.77
C LYS A 2 7.60 27.75 9.29
N LYS A 3 8.54 28.24 8.48
CA LYS A 3 8.70 27.87 7.08
C LYS A 3 9.10 26.41 6.88
N ASN A 4 9.83 25.85 7.86
CA ASN A 4 10.31 24.48 7.76
C ASN A 4 9.29 23.44 8.27
N SER A 5 8.28 23.89 9.04
CA SER A 5 7.25 22.99 9.58
C SER A 5 6.40 22.35 8.49
N PHE A 6 5.92 23.15 7.53
CA PHE A 6 5.12 22.65 6.40
C PHE A 6 5.91 21.68 5.53
N LEU A 7 7.17 22.05 5.22
CA LEU A 7 8.04 21.21 4.41
C LEU A 7 8.39 19.90 5.15
N ASN A 8 8.66 19.99 6.45
CA ASN A 8 8.96 18.83 7.27
C ASN A 8 7.77 17.87 7.36
N ASP A 9 6.55 18.40 7.45
CA ASP A 9 5.34 17.58 7.42
C ASP A 9 5.21 16.82 6.10
N ILE A 10 5.48 17.49 4.99
CA ILE A 10 5.44 16.85 3.68
C ILE A 10 6.49 15.74 3.60
N LEU A 11 7.74 16.03 3.99
CA LEU A 11 8.83 15.06 3.94
C LEU A 11 8.57 13.88 4.86
N GLN A 12 8.04 14.12 6.05
CA GLN A 12 7.68 13.05 6.98
C GLN A 12 6.55 12.19 6.41
N ASN A 13 5.57 12.80 5.78
CA ASN A 13 4.44 12.08 5.21
C ASN A 13 4.79 11.30 3.95
N THR A 14 5.91 11.58 3.27
CA THR A 14 6.38 10.73 2.18
C THR A 14 6.94 9.40 2.69
N SER A 15 7.55 9.38 3.87
CA SER A 15 8.06 8.15 4.48
C SER A 15 7.06 7.47 5.40
N CYS A 16 6.22 8.24 6.10
CA CYS A 16 5.20 7.71 7.02
C CYS A 16 3.95 8.59 6.97
N PRO A 17 3.09 8.44 5.94
CA PRO A 17 1.94 9.32 5.72
C PRO A 17 0.94 9.31 6.86
N GLN A 18 0.55 10.52 7.32
CA GLN A 18 -0.39 10.71 8.42
C GLN A 18 -1.26 11.94 8.19
N GLY A 19 -2.49 11.90 8.68
CA GLY A 19 -3.42 13.02 8.66
C GLY A 19 -3.88 13.43 7.26
N PHE A 20 -4.35 14.68 7.13
CA PHE A 20 -4.87 15.21 5.88
C PHE A 20 -3.83 15.23 4.77
N TRP A 21 -2.64 15.73 5.05
CA TRP A 21 -1.54 15.77 4.08
C TRP A 21 -1.08 14.37 3.70
N GLY A 22 -1.06 13.46 4.67
CA GLY A 22 -0.73 12.06 4.42
C GLY A 22 -1.70 11.41 3.43
N ARG A 23 -2.99 11.69 3.54
CA ARG A 23 -3.99 11.16 2.60
C ARG A 23 -3.80 11.71 1.20
N MET A 24 -3.49 13.00 1.06
CA MET A 24 -3.21 13.60 -0.24
C MET A 24 -1.96 13.03 -0.89
N ILE A 25 -0.91 12.82 -0.10
CA ILE A 25 0.34 12.20 -0.57
C ILE A 25 0.09 10.77 -1.03
N LEU A 26 -0.69 10.00 -0.26
CA LEU A 26 -1.04 8.62 -0.64
C LEU A 26 -1.78 8.56 -1.97
N ARG A 27 -2.71 9.49 -2.22
CA ARG A 27 -3.40 9.56 -3.52
C ARG A 27 -2.43 9.87 -4.64
N GLY A 28 -1.52 10.82 -4.43
CA GLY A 28 -0.49 11.16 -5.40
C GLY A 28 0.45 9.98 -5.66
N MET A 29 0.87 9.28 -4.63
CA MET A 29 1.71 8.10 -4.75
C MET A 29 1.01 6.99 -5.53
N ASN A 30 -0.27 6.71 -5.23
CA ASN A 30 -1.03 5.71 -5.97
C ASN A 30 -1.11 6.04 -7.46
N CYS A 31 -1.31 7.30 -7.82
CA CYS A 31 -1.34 7.73 -9.22
C CYS A 31 0.05 7.66 -9.87
N PHE A 32 1.08 8.15 -9.17
CA PHE A 32 2.44 8.23 -9.70
C PHE A 32 3.07 6.85 -9.90
N HIS A 33 2.90 5.97 -8.93
CA HIS A 33 3.52 4.63 -8.97
C HIS A 33 2.70 3.62 -9.78
N ALA A 34 1.48 3.94 -10.16
CA ALA A 34 0.59 3.02 -10.85
C ALA A 34 1.19 2.48 -12.16
N SER A 35 1.76 3.34 -12.99
CA SER A 35 2.34 2.92 -14.26
C SER A 35 3.63 2.12 -14.09
N LEU A 36 4.47 2.50 -13.12
CA LEU A 36 5.70 1.77 -12.80
C LEU A 36 5.40 0.37 -12.26
N ALA A 37 4.46 0.29 -11.32
CA ALA A 37 4.02 -0.98 -10.76
C ALA A 37 3.43 -1.89 -11.83
N HIS A 38 2.62 -1.35 -12.71
CA HIS A 38 2.01 -2.09 -13.82
C HIS A 38 3.08 -2.68 -14.75
N ARG A 39 4.11 -1.90 -15.09
CA ARG A 39 5.23 -2.38 -15.91
C ARG A 39 6.03 -3.48 -15.20
N GLY A 40 6.33 -3.29 -13.90
CA GLY A 40 7.04 -4.27 -13.11
C GLY A 40 6.28 -5.58 -12.98
N MET A 41 4.99 -5.49 -12.73
CA MET A 41 4.14 -6.67 -12.56
C MET A 41 3.99 -7.47 -13.85
N LYS A 42 4.08 -6.84 -15.03
CA LYS A 42 4.04 -7.54 -16.31
C LYS A 42 5.26 -8.44 -16.55
N GLN A 43 6.35 -8.22 -15.83
CA GLN A 43 7.57 -9.02 -15.95
C GLN A 43 7.48 -10.34 -15.17
N VAL A 44 6.50 -10.51 -14.33
CA VAL A 44 6.30 -11.69 -13.49
C VAL A 44 5.26 -12.61 -14.12
N ASP A 45 5.55 -13.89 -14.15
CA ASP A 45 4.64 -14.91 -14.62
C ASP A 45 3.71 -15.34 -13.47
N TRP A 46 2.69 -14.54 -13.22
CA TRP A 46 1.78 -14.71 -12.09
C TRP A 46 0.95 -16.00 -12.22
N ARG A 47 0.85 -16.71 -11.10
CA ARG A 47 -0.03 -17.87 -11.02
C ARG A 47 -1.27 -17.55 -10.20
N PRO A 48 -2.46 -17.98 -10.64
CA PRO A 48 -3.73 -17.63 -9.99
C PRO A 48 -3.83 -18.04 -8.52
N GLU A 49 -3.16 -19.11 -8.14
CA GLU A 49 -3.21 -19.70 -6.80
C GLU A 49 -2.17 -19.14 -5.82
N TRP A 50 -1.30 -18.25 -6.25
CA TRP A 50 -0.26 -17.70 -5.37
C TRP A 50 -0.81 -16.86 -4.25
N ASN A 51 -0.21 -17.01 -3.07
CA ASN A 51 -0.37 -16.10 -1.95
C ASN A 51 0.78 -15.10 -1.98
N VAL A 52 0.47 -13.83 -1.86
CA VAL A 52 1.45 -12.75 -2.03
C VAL A 52 1.48 -11.86 -0.81
N LEU A 53 2.68 -11.47 -0.39
CA LEU A 53 2.88 -10.47 0.67
C LEU A 53 3.47 -9.21 0.07
N ASP A 54 2.77 -8.09 0.23
CA ASP A 54 3.21 -6.77 -0.19
C ASP A 54 3.70 -6.00 1.04
N ILE A 55 5.01 -5.90 1.19
CA ILE A 55 5.65 -5.18 2.29
C ILE A 55 5.80 -3.71 1.89
N GLY A 56 5.33 -2.80 2.77
CA GLY A 56 5.27 -1.39 2.43
C GLY A 56 4.16 -1.10 1.43
N CYS A 57 2.97 -1.67 1.67
CA CYS A 57 1.86 -1.64 0.71
C CYS A 57 1.27 -0.25 0.45
N GLY A 58 1.61 0.74 1.27
CA GLY A 58 1.13 2.11 1.13
C GLY A 58 -0.39 2.19 1.04
N GLY A 59 -0.91 2.90 0.06
CA GLY A 59 -2.34 3.08 -0.15
C GLY A 59 -3.09 1.88 -0.71
N GLY A 60 -2.41 0.77 -0.98
CA GLY A 60 -3.05 -0.49 -1.37
C GLY A 60 -3.39 -0.64 -2.84
N ALA A 61 -2.88 0.23 -3.72
CA ALA A 61 -3.12 0.11 -5.17
C ALA A 61 -2.49 -1.17 -5.74
N ASN A 62 -1.30 -1.52 -5.30
CA ASN A 62 -0.63 -2.75 -5.73
C ASN A 62 -1.33 -3.99 -5.17
N VAL A 63 -1.80 -3.94 -3.93
CA VAL A 63 -2.61 -5.01 -3.34
C VAL A 63 -3.83 -5.29 -4.23
N LYS A 64 -4.50 -4.25 -4.69
CA LYS A 64 -5.67 -4.39 -5.58
C LYS A 64 -5.31 -5.09 -6.89
N ARG A 65 -4.15 -4.75 -7.47
CA ARG A 65 -3.66 -5.42 -8.69
C ARG A 65 -3.32 -6.88 -8.43
N LEU A 66 -2.65 -7.17 -7.33
CA LEU A 66 -2.28 -8.53 -6.95
C LEU A 66 -3.51 -9.42 -6.73
N LEU A 67 -4.57 -8.88 -6.17
CA LEU A 67 -5.84 -9.60 -6.02
C LEU A 67 -6.43 -10.02 -7.36
N LYS A 68 -6.24 -9.22 -8.40
CA LYS A 68 -6.68 -9.54 -9.76
C LYS A 68 -5.76 -10.55 -10.45
N LEU A 69 -4.46 -10.45 -10.19
CA LEU A 69 -3.46 -11.34 -10.79
C LEU A 69 -3.47 -12.74 -10.17
N CYS A 70 -3.85 -12.85 -8.92
CA CYS A 70 -3.90 -14.10 -8.18
C CYS A 70 -5.31 -14.33 -7.62
N PRO A 71 -6.32 -14.54 -8.48
CA PRO A 71 -7.73 -14.57 -8.06
C PRO A 71 -8.10 -15.73 -7.15
N GLN A 72 -7.28 -16.79 -7.10
CA GLN A 72 -7.49 -17.96 -6.25
C GLN A 72 -6.60 -17.94 -5.00
N GLY A 73 -5.76 -16.93 -4.88
CA GLY A 73 -4.85 -16.78 -3.75
C GLY A 73 -5.28 -15.71 -2.77
N LYS A 74 -4.45 -15.49 -1.77
CA LYS A 74 -4.62 -14.45 -0.76
C LYS A 74 -3.52 -13.41 -0.91
N VAL A 75 -3.85 -12.15 -0.66
CA VAL A 75 -2.88 -11.05 -0.68
C VAL A 75 -2.80 -10.44 0.71
N TYR A 76 -1.59 -10.35 1.22
CA TYR A 76 -1.28 -9.76 2.51
C TYR A 76 -0.53 -8.45 2.27
N GLY A 77 -0.98 -7.39 2.93
CA GLY A 77 -0.30 -6.09 2.89
C GLY A 77 0.15 -5.68 4.28
N MET A 78 1.29 -5.02 4.36
CA MET A 78 1.82 -4.50 5.61
C MET A 78 2.45 -3.15 5.36
N ASP A 79 2.22 -2.22 6.27
CA ASP A 79 2.86 -0.90 6.24
C ASP A 79 3.05 -0.38 7.66
N LEU A 80 4.07 0.46 7.86
CA LEU A 80 4.34 1.09 9.15
C LEU A 80 3.31 2.15 9.50
N SER A 81 2.72 2.80 8.49
CA SER A 81 1.82 3.94 8.67
C SER A 81 0.39 3.48 8.90
N GLU A 82 -0.21 3.89 10.02
CA GLU A 82 -1.63 3.66 10.29
C GLU A 82 -2.52 4.25 9.21
N GLU A 83 -2.17 5.44 8.70
CA GLU A 83 -2.94 6.10 7.65
C GLU A 83 -2.89 5.32 6.34
N SER A 84 -1.72 4.79 6.00
CA SER A 84 -1.57 3.92 4.83
C SER A 84 -2.42 2.67 4.95
N VAL A 85 -2.37 2.02 6.10
CA VAL A 85 -3.15 0.80 6.37
C VAL A 85 -4.65 1.09 6.27
N ALA A 86 -5.12 2.16 6.91
CA ALA A 86 -6.53 2.54 6.85
C ALA A 86 -6.98 2.85 5.42
N PHE A 87 -6.17 3.57 4.66
CA PHE A 87 -6.46 3.88 3.25
C PHE A 87 -6.50 2.61 2.40
N ALA A 88 -5.50 1.73 2.57
CA ALA A 88 -5.40 0.49 1.82
C ALA A 88 -6.59 -0.44 2.12
N ARG A 89 -7.01 -0.52 3.37
CA ARG A 89 -8.18 -1.31 3.77
C ARG A 89 -9.46 -0.78 3.11
N ARG A 90 -9.66 0.53 3.10
CA ARG A 90 -10.81 1.14 2.41
C ARG A 90 -10.77 0.90 0.91
N HIS A 91 -9.58 1.04 0.31
CA HIS A 91 -9.40 0.87 -1.14
C HIS A 91 -9.67 -0.55 -1.60
N ASN A 92 -9.51 -1.53 -0.71
CA ASN A 92 -9.70 -2.96 -1.00
C ASN A 92 -10.86 -3.58 -0.22
N ALA A 93 -11.85 -2.77 0.17
CA ALA A 93 -12.92 -3.20 1.06
C ALA A 93 -13.70 -4.44 0.58
N GLY A 94 -13.86 -4.60 -0.72
CA GLY A 94 -14.61 -5.72 -1.29
C GLY A 94 -14.02 -7.11 -1.01
N GLU A 95 -12.70 -7.20 -0.88
CA GLU A 95 -11.99 -8.45 -0.61
C GLU A 95 -11.39 -8.52 0.80
N LEU A 96 -11.59 -7.46 1.59
CA LEU A 96 -11.00 -7.34 2.91
C LEU A 96 -11.48 -8.47 3.83
N ASP A 97 -10.51 -9.07 4.54
CA ASP A 97 -10.70 -10.17 5.47
C ASP A 97 -11.28 -11.46 4.85
N ARG A 98 -11.38 -11.49 3.53
CA ARG A 98 -11.70 -12.70 2.76
C ARG A 98 -10.47 -13.22 2.04
N ARG A 99 -9.93 -12.42 1.14
CA ARG A 99 -8.72 -12.70 0.35
C ARG A 99 -7.65 -11.65 0.53
N CYS A 100 -7.99 -10.52 1.13
CA CYS A 100 -7.11 -9.38 1.35
C CYS A 100 -6.96 -9.15 2.84
N PHE A 101 -5.73 -9.16 3.34
CA PHE A 101 -5.43 -8.97 4.75
C PHE A 101 -4.36 -7.88 4.86
N ILE A 102 -4.73 -6.74 5.44
CA ILE A 102 -3.84 -5.59 5.55
C ILE A 102 -3.72 -5.20 7.02
N GLN A 103 -2.48 -5.10 7.51
CA GLN A 103 -2.22 -4.72 8.89
C GLN A 103 -1.02 -3.81 9.00
N GLN A 104 -1.00 -3.02 10.07
CA GLN A 104 0.16 -2.24 10.45
C GLN A 104 1.24 -3.17 11.00
N GLY A 105 2.47 -2.92 10.62
CA GLY A 105 3.58 -3.71 11.13
C GLY A 105 4.91 -3.26 10.55
N ASP A 106 5.97 -3.74 11.19
CA ASP A 106 7.35 -3.52 10.78
C ASP A 106 7.90 -4.82 10.18
N VAL A 107 8.45 -4.73 8.96
CA VAL A 107 9.07 -5.87 8.29
C VAL A 107 10.24 -6.45 9.11
N CYS A 108 10.90 -5.62 9.91
CA CYS A 108 11.99 -6.07 10.77
C CYS A 108 11.51 -6.86 12.01
N SER A 109 10.20 -6.90 12.24
CA SER A 109 9.58 -7.55 13.41
C SER A 109 8.41 -8.44 12.98
N LEU A 110 8.56 -9.15 11.89
CA LEU A 110 7.54 -10.10 11.42
C LEU A 110 7.39 -11.26 12.41
N PRO A 111 6.14 -11.70 12.67
CA PRO A 111 5.90 -12.85 13.53
C PRO A 111 6.42 -14.17 12.93
#